data_57053c8fe828f49f68ff3b03420a9e07
#
_entry.id   57053c8fe828f49f68ff3b03420a9e07
#
_cell.length_a   1.000
_cell.length_b   1.000
_cell.length_c   1.000
_cell.angle_alpha   90.00
_cell.angle_beta   90.00
_cell.angle_gamma   90.00
#
_symmetry.space_group_name_H-M   'P 1'
#
loop_
_entity.id
_entity.type
_entity.pdbx_description
1 polymer ?
#
loop_
_entity_poly.entity_id
_entity_poly.type
_entity_poly.pdbx_seq_one_letter_code
_entity_poly.pdbx_strand_id
1 'polypeptide(L)'
;MTMKKQVKYVFITGGVVSSLGKGVTSASLALLLKSRGYKVFMQKLDPYLNVDPGTMSPYQHGEVFVTDDGAETDLDLGHYERFAGVTCTKASNYTSGRIYSAVLARERAGGYLGGTVQVVPHVTDEIKAAIRSAGEHDCDIVLCEIGGVSGDIESLPFLEAARQFRFEAGVENTCFVHLTLVPYLKAAGELKTKPSQHSVGMLRNIGIIPDILICRTEMPIPEEHMQKLAMFCNVRRECVIEEQDVTDSVYAVPRELRKQGLDEQVLRQLHLDIWPVKHTVWDTLVRKATKPKKRCRIALVGKYIAIRDAYKSIHEALQHAGMANDCKVEVVPIEAEEIINHEIRKTHKKGSRLSCGSCISWFKNIDGILVPGGFGVRGVEGKIAAIKYAREHKIPFLGICLGMQCTVIEYARDVLGWADANSTEFDEHTTHPVIDLMEEQRGVTQKGGTMRLGAYPCVLKKGTLAAKLYGETNISERHRHRYELGERTSRPFVEAGLQVSGLSPDDKLVEVVELPQAKHPYFIACQFHPEFKSRPTAPHPLFVGLVKAALKNRRA
;
A
#
# COMPACT_ATOMS: atom_id res chain seq x y z
N MET A 1 -5.92 4.53 42.66
CA MET A 1 -6.63 4.39 41.36
C MET A 1 -5.91 5.27 40.37
N THR A 2 -5.10 4.72 39.48
CA THR A 2 -4.57 5.44 38.33
C THR A 2 -5.74 5.80 37.43
N MET A 3 -6.06 7.08 37.31
CA MET A 3 -7.07 7.55 36.34
C MET A 3 -6.68 6.99 34.96
N LYS A 4 -7.57 6.23 34.34
CA LYS A 4 -7.37 5.72 32.97
C LYS A 4 -7.19 6.95 32.09
N LYS A 5 -6.06 7.07 31.42
CA LYS A 5 -5.75 8.21 30.54
C LYS A 5 -6.84 8.28 29.47
N GLN A 6 -7.46 9.46 29.33
CA GLN A 6 -8.55 9.65 28.36
C GLN A 6 -7.95 9.72 26.96
N VAL A 7 -8.37 8.81 26.06
CA VAL A 7 -7.94 8.78 24.66
C VAL A 7 -8.57 9.96 23.92
N LYS A 8 -7.81 10.59 23.05
CA LYS A 8 -8.22 11.70 22.20
C LYS A 8 -8.48 11.21 20.76
N TYR A 9 -9.39 11.86 20.05
CA TYR A 9 -9.80 11.44 18.71
C TYR A 9 -9.67 12.59 17.71
N VAL A 10 -9.02 12.32 16.59
CA VAL A 10 -8.91 13.25 15.45
C VAL A 10 -9.65 12.66 14.26
N PHE A 11 -10.68 13.33 13.80
CA PHE A 11 -11.44 12.96 12.61
C PHE A 11 -10.91 13.73 11.41
N ILE A 12 -10.44 13.01 10.39
CA ILE A 12 -9.92 13.60 9.16
C ILE A 12 -10.95 13.38 8.06
N THR A 13 -11.50 14.47 7.54
CA THR A 13 -12.49 14.48 6.47
C THR A 13 -11.92 15.18 5.25
N GLY A 14 -12.51 14.98 4.09
CA GLY A 14 -12.07 15.67 2.88
C GLY A 14 -13.23 16.07 2.00
N GLY A 15 -13.02 17.10 1.20
CA GLY A 15 -14.01 17.61 0.29
C GLY A 15 -13.46 18.06 -1.05
N VAL A 16 -14.38 18.46 -1.93
CA VAL A 16 -14.16 18.92 -3.31
C VAL A 16 -13.94 17.77 -4.29
N VAL A 17 -12.90 16.94 -4.10
CA VAL A 17 -12.55 15.84 -5.03
C VAL A 17 -12.04 14.63 -4.27
N SER A 18 -12.15 13.44 -4.88
CA SER A 18 -11.45 12.23 -4.45
C SER A 18 -9.94 12.37 -4.70
N SER A 19 -9.14 11.48 -4.10
CA SER A 19 -7.66 11.49 -4.24
C SER A 19 -6.99 12.81 -3.82
N LEU A 20 -7.64 13.56 -2.92
CA LEU A 20 -7.14 14.84 -2.40
C LEU A 20 -5.87 14.68 -1.53
N GLY A 21 -5.53 13.46 -1.13
CA GLY A 21 -4.34 13.18 -0.33
C GLY A 21 -4.60 12.98 1.16
N LYS A 22 -5.87 12.72 1.57
CA LYS A 22 -6.20 12.45 2.99
C LYS A 22 -5.27 11.44 3.65
N GLY A 23 -5.01 10.30 2.99
CA GLY A 23 -4.15 9.24 3.52
C GLY A 23 -2.72 9.70 3.82
N VAL A 24 -2.13 10.50 2.93
CA VAL A 24 -0.78 11.07 3.13
C VAL A 24 -0.79 12.13 4.24
N THR A 25 -1.80 13.01 4.26
CA THR A 25 -1.96 14.04 5.29
C THR A 25 -2.18 13.41 6.67
N SER A 26 -3.06 12.39 6.76
CA SER A 26 -3.33 11.61 7.98
C SER A 26 -2.07 10.93 8.51
N ALA A 27 -1.34 10.24 7.63
CA ALA A 27 -0.09 9.56 7.97
C ALA A 27 1.02 10.55 8.37
N SER A 28 1.06 11.73 7.73
CA SER A 28 1.98 12.82 8.07
C SER A 28 1.69 13.39 9.46
N LEU A 29 0.45 13.66 9.77
CA LEU A 29 0.03 14.11 11.10
C LEU A 29 0.38 13.07 12.17
N ALA A 30 0.12 11.79 11.91
CA ALA A 30 0.48 10.71 12.82
C ALA A 30 1.99 10.67 13.09
N LEU A 31 2.83 10.80 12.06
CA LEU A 31 4.28 10.90 12.22
C LEU A 31 4.68 12.09 13.11
N LEU A 32 4.07 13.26 12.88
CA LEU A 32 4.38 14.48 13.66
C LEU A 32 4.01 14.31 15.13
N LEU A 33 2.82 13.78 15.43
CA LEU A 33 2.38 13.51 16.81
C LEU A 33 3.27 12.47 17.49
N LYS A 34 3.65 11.39 16.80
CA LYS A 34 4.63 10.41 17.31
C LYS A 34 6.01 11.02 17.56
N SER A 35 6.44 11.94 16.70
CA SER A 35 7.71 12.65 16.89
C SER A 35 7.72 13.52 18.15
N ARG A 36 6.56 13.93 18.65
CA ARG A 36 6.40 14.60 19.94
C ARG A 36 6.24 13.64 21.12
N GLY A 37 6.18 12.33 20.87
CA GLY A 37 6.14 11.29 21.91
C GLY A 37 4.76 10.70 22.20
N TYR A 38 3.72 11.07 21.45
CA TYR A 38 2.40 10.47 21.58
C TYR A 38 2.32 9.11 20.90
N LYS A 39 1.60 8.18 21.51
CA LYS A 39 1.21 6.91 20.89
C LYS A 39 -0.04 7.12 20.02
N VAL A 40 0.02 6.75 18.76
CA VAL A 40 -1.05 6.98 17.81
C VAL A 40 -1.57 5.66 17.26
N PHE A 41 -2.90 5.50 17.24
CA PHE A 41 -3.59 4.46 16.49
C PHE A 41 -4.26 5.09 15.25
N MET A 42 -4.18 4.41 14.10
CA MET A 42 -4.78 4.91 12.86
C MET A 42 -5.93 4.02 12.40
N GLN A 43 -7.03 4.63 12.04
CA GLN A 43 -8.24 3.96 11.56
C GLN A 43 -8.76 4.61 10.30
N LYS A 44 -9.12 3.79 9.31
CA LYS A 44 -9.78 4.17 8.06
C LYS A 44 -11.23 3.72 8.08
N LEU A 45 -12.14 4.62 7.74
CA LEU A 45 -13.56 4.38 7.59
C LEU A 45 -13.95 4.59 6.12
N ASP A 46 -14.18 3.49 5.38
CA ASP A 46 -14.42 3.52 3.95
C ASP A 46 -15.91 3.42 3.61
N PRO A 47 -16.48 4.34 2.82
CA PRO A 47 -17.92 4.41 2.61
C PRO A 47 -18.47 3.42 1.58
N TYR A 48 -17.64 2.63 0.88
CA TYR A 48 -18.14 1.64 -0.08
C TYR A 48 -18.77 0.42 0.60
N LEU A 49 -19.71 -0.25 -0.13
CA LEU A 49 -20.48 -1.40 0.37
C LEU A 49 -19.76 -2.75 0.26
N ASN A 50 -18.58 -2.81 -0.30
CA ASN A 50 -17.78 -4.02 -0.24
C ASN A 50 -17.40 -4.33 1.21
N VAL A 51 -17.47 -5.60 1.61
CA VAL A 51 -17.09 -6.01 2.98
C VAL A 51 -15.60 -5.76 3.22
N ASP A 52 -14.79 -6.04 2.20
CA ASP A 52 -13.38 -5.72 2.09
C ASP A 52 -13.00 -5.46 0.62
N PRO A 53 -11.83 -4.88 0.32
CA PRO A 53 -11.41 -4.60 -1.06
C PRO A 53 -10.80 -5.82 -1.79
N GLY A 54 -10.75 -7.01 -1.18
CA GLY A 54 -10.04 -8.17 -1.71
C GLY A 54 -10.48 -8.64 -3.10
N THR A 55 -11.75 -8.42 -3.45
CA THR A 55 -12.32 -8.77 -4.76
C THR A 55 -12.47 -7.56 -5.70
N MET A 56 -12.05 -6.37 -5.28
CA MET A 56 -12.18 -5.15 -6.09
C MET A 56 -11.15 -5.11 -7.21
N SER A 57 -11.53 -4.47 -8.32
CA SER A 57 -10.63 -4.30 -9.46
C SER A 57 -9.52 -3.28 -9.14
N PRO A 58 -8.24 -3.61 -9.37
CA PRO A 58 -7.15 -2.66 -9.22
C PRO A 58 -7.27 -1.40 -10.10
N TYR A 59 -8.04 -1.47 -11.19
CA TYR A 59 -8.33 -0.32 -12.04
C TYR A 59 -9.20 0.74 -11.36
N GLN A 60 -10.08 0.32 -10.45
CA GLN A 60 -11.01 1.22 -9.78
C GLN A 60 -10.54 1.63 -8.39
N HIS A 61 -9.88 0.71 -7.68
CA HIS A 61 -9.54 0.88 -6.26
C HIS A 61 -8.05 1.02 -5.98
N GLY A 62 -7.18 0.67 -6.93
CA GLY A 62 -5.76 0.58 -6.71
C GLY A 62 -5.34 -0.74 -6.05
N GLU A 63 -4.22 -0.71 -5.35
CA GLU A 63 -3.65 -1.87 -4.64
C GLU A 63 -4.50 -2.27 -3.43
N VAL A 64 -4.67 -3.57 -3.24
CA VAL A 64 -5.17 -4.13 -1.97
C VAL A 64 -3.99 -4.34 -1.04
N PHE A 65 -3.95 -3.59 0.06
CA PHE A 65 -2.91 -3.70 1.08
C PHE A 65 -3.29 -4.78 2.09
N VAL A 66 -2.34 -5.63 2.50
CA VAL A 66 -2.58 -6.71 3.46
C VAL A 66 -1.83 -6.43 4.75
N THR A 67 -2.55 -6.53 5.89
CA THR A 67 -1.99 -6.37 7.23
C THR A 67 -1.38 -7.67 7.76
N ASP A 68 -0.63 -7.61 8.88
CA ASP A 68 -0.02 -8.80 9.48
C ASP A 68 -1.08 -9.82 9.95
N ASP A 69 -2.23 -9.37 10.42
CA ASP A 69 -3.35 -10.22 10.88
C ASP A 69 -4.31 -10.66 9.74
N GLY A 70 -3.91 -10.42 8.49
CA GLY A 70 -4.59 -10.94 7.30
C GLY A 70 -5.81 -10.14 6.85
N ALA A 71 -5.95 -8.87 7.23
CA ALA A 71 -6.96 -8.01 6.64
C ALA A 71 -6.54 -7.57 5.23
N GLU A 72 -7.45 -7.71 4.26
CA GLU A 72 -7.37 -7.04 2.97
C GLU A 72 -7.97 -5.64 3.12
N THR A 73 -7.21 -4.59 2.80
CA THR A 73 -7.56 -3.21 3.15
C THR A 73 -7.24 -2.24 2.02
N ASP A 74 -7.71 -1.00 2.17
CA ASP A 74 -7.38 0.10 1.29
C ASP A 74 -5.87 0.42 1.31
N LEU A 75 -5.36 0.96 0.20
CA LEU A 75 -3.94 1.32 0.02
C LEU A 75 -3.45 2.40 1.02
N ASP A 76 -4.36 3.18 1.59
CA ASP A 76 -4.02 4.21 2.58
C ASP A 76 -3.40 3.64 3.85
N LEU A 77 -3.75 2.39 4.24
CA LEU A 77 -3.11 1.72 5.37
C LEU A 77 -1.60 1.53 5.14
N GLY A 78 -1.20 1.33 3.89
CA GLY A 78 0.20 1.34 3.52
C GLY A 78 0.87 2.70 3.79
N HIS A 79 0.18 3.83 3.55
CA HIS A 79 0.70 5.14 3.93
C HIS A 79 0.86 5.27 5.44
N TYR A 80 -0.12 4.79 6.23
CA TYR A 80 -0.05 4.82 7.68
C TYR A 80 1.18 4.08 8.21
N GLU A 81 1.42 2.87 7.72
CA GLU A 81 2.60 2.10 8.13
C GLU A 81 3.92 2.74 7.69
N ARG A 82 3.99 3.24 6.45
CA ARG A 82 5.21 3.83 5.88
C ARG A 82 5.62 5.13 6.56
N PHE A 83 4.67 6.02 6.84
CA PHE A 83 4.95 7.32 7.45
C PHE A 83 5.03 7.24 8.98
N ALA A 84 3.96 6.78 9.60
CA ALA A 84 3.87 6.78 11.06
C ALA A 84 4.64 5.63 11.72
N GLY A 85 5.05 4.59 10.95
CA GLY A 85 5.71 3.42 11.51
C GLY A 85 4.80 2.69 12.52
N VAL A 86 3.49 2.76 12.35
CA VAL A 86 2.50 1.94 13.07
C VAL A 86 2.36 0.58 12.40
N THR A 87 1.77 -0.38 13.09
CA THR A 87 1.32 -1.65 12.51
C THR A 87 -0.20 -1.61 12.44
N CYS A 88 -0.74 -1.64 11.24
CA CYS A 88 -2.18 -1.70 11.02
C CYS A 88 -2.72 -3.13 11.22
N THR A 89 -3.97 -3.21 11.67
CA THR A 89 -4.67 -4.46 11.97
C THR A 89 -6.09 -4.42 11.38
N LYS A 90 -6.86 -5.50 11.57
CA LYS A 90 -8.30 -5.55 11.23
C LYS A 90 -9.11 -4.43 11.88
N ALA A 91 -8.66 -3.90 13.02
CA ALA A 91 -9.29 -2.76 13.68
C ALA A 91 -8.95 -1.41 13.02
N SER A 92 -7.95 -1.38 12.14
CA SER A 92 -7.53 -0.18 11.41
C SER A 92 -8.37 0.12 10.17
N ASN A 93 -9.28 -0.78 9.75
CA ASN A 93 -10.13 -0.53 8.58
C ASN A 93 -11.56 -1.05 8.79
N TYR A 94 -12.54 -0.19 8.57
CA TYR A 94 -13.95 -0.53 8.55
C TYR A 94 -14.60 0.04 7.28
N THR A 95 -15.28 -0.84 6.53
CA THR A 95 -16.07 -0.45 5.36
C THR A 95 -17.55 -0.33 5.73
N SER A 96 -18.34 0.40 4.94
CA SER A 96 -19.80 0.37 5.08
C SER A 96 -20.32 -1.07 5.02
N GLY A 97 -19.81 -1.88 4.07
CA GLY A 97 -20.22 -3.28 3.94
C GLY A 97 -20.01 -4.09 5.21
N ARG A 98 -18.86 -3.94 5.88
CA ARG A 98 -18.58 -4.62 7.15
C ARG A 98 -19.52 -4.14 8.26
N ILE A 99 -19.77 -2.84 8.38
CA ILE A 99 -20.68 -2.24 9.37
C ILE A 99 -22.12 -2.74 9.15
N TYR A 100 -22.64 -2.62 7.91
CA TYR A 100 -24.01 -3.06 7.61
C TYR A 100 -24.18 -4.57 7.77
N SER A 101 -23.18 -5.37 7.40
CA SER A 101 -23.22 -6.84 7.63
C SER A 101 -23.33 -7.18 9.11
N ALA A 102 -22.61 -6.47 9.99
CA ALA A 102 -22.71 -6.68 11.45
C ALA A 102 -24.10 -6.31 11.98
N VAL A 103 -24.66 -5.18 11.55
CA VAL A 103 -26.02 -4.74 11.94
C VAL A 103 -27.07 -5.74 11.46
N LEU A 104 -27.01 -6.18 10.20
CA LEU A 104 -27.96 -7.14 9.63
C LEU A 104 -27.84 -8.52 10.30
N ALA A 105 -26.63 -8.99 10.56
CA ALA A 105 -26.42 -10.25 11.28
C ALA A 105 -27.02 -10.20 12.69
N ARG A 106 -26.85 -9.09 13.41
CA ARG A 106 -27.45 -8.87 14.73
C ARG A 106 -28.98 -8.82 14.66
N GLU A 107 -29.55 -8.18 13.64
CA GLU A 107 -31.01 -8.17 13.41
C GLU A 107 -31.54 -9.58 13.19
N ARG A 108 -30.94 -10.35 12.29
CA ARG A 108 -31.33 -11.75 12.01
C ARG A 108 -31.21 -12.67 13.21
N ALA A 109 -30.27 -12.38 14.12
CA ALA A 109 -30.12 -13.09 15.39
C ALA A 109 -31.10 -12.63 16.48
N GLY A 110 -32.03 -11.69 16.22
CA GLY A 110 -32.98 -11.14 17.17
C GLY A 110 -32.39 -10.18 18.21
N GLY A 111 -31.19 -9.67 17.97
CA GLY A 111 -30.45 -8.83 18.92
C GLY A 111 -31.09 -7.45 19.17
N TYR A 112 -32.07 -7.05 18.37
CA TYR A 112 -32.80 -5.78 18.56
C TYR A 112 -34.22 -5.98 19.14
N LEU A 113 -34.54 -7.19 19.62
CA LEU A 113 -35.79 -7.51 20.37
C LEU A 113 -37.06 -7.04 19.64
N GLY A 114 -37.14 -7.13 18.33
CA GLY A 114 -38.27 -6.73 17.51
C GLY A 114 -38.36 -5.22 17.20
N GLY A 115 -37.37 -4.43 17.61
CA GLY A 115 -37.30 -3.01 17.27
C GLY A 115 -37.05 -2.77 15.76
N THR A 116 -37.56 -1.67 15.21
CA THR A 116 -37.27 -1.25 13.84
C THR A 116 -35.81 -0.80 13.73
N VAL A 117 -35.02 -1.48 12.91
CA VAL A 117 -33.60 -1.15 12.70
C VAL A 117 -33.47 -0.08 11.63
N GLN A 118 -32.76 1.01 11.93
CA GLN A 118 -32.57 2.18 11.07
C GLN A 118 -31.09 2.57 11.00
N VAL A 119 -30.73 3.42 10.03
CA VAL A 119 -29.36 3.94 9.92
C VAL A 119 -28.98 4.70 11.20
N VAL A 120 -29.86 5.58 11.67
CA VAL A 120 -29.75 6.24 12.99
C VAL A 120 -30.81 5.64 13.89
N PRO A 121 -30.46 5.05 15.04
CA PRO A 121 -29.12 5.02 15.64
C PRO A 121 -28.29 3.76 15.31
N HIS A 122 -28.84 2.69 14.74
CA HIS A 122 -28.25 1.35 14.79
C HIS A 122 -26.93 1.24 13.98
N VAL A 123 -26.89 1.79 12.75
CA VAL A 123 -25.67 1.81 11.94
C VAL A 123 -24.66 2.82 12.53
N THR A 124 -25.13 3.98 12.97
CA THR A 124 -24.25 4.98 13.60
C THR A 124 -23.67 4.49 14.92
N ASP A 125 -24.42 3.71 15.71
CA ASP A 125 -23.91 3.09 16.95
C ASP A 125 -22.84 2.04 16.66
N GLU A 126 -23.01 1.23 15.62
CA GLU A 126 -21.98 0.26 15.20
C GLU A 126 -20.70 0.95 14.73
N ILE A 127 -20.81 2.05 13.98
CA ILE A 127 -19.67 2.90 13.58
C ILE A 127 -18.98 3.50 14.82
N LYS A 128 -19.75 4.05 15.77
CA LYS A 128 -19.19 4.59 17.02
C LYS A 128 -18.52 3.52 17.86
N ALA A 129 -19.05 2.30 17.88
CA ALA A 129 -18.41 1.16 18.53
C ALA A 129 -17.07 0.83 17.89
N ALA A 130 -16.98 0.83 16.55
CA ALA A 130 -15.73 0.66 15.81
C ALA A 130 -14.70 1.77 16.13
N ILE A 131 -15.14 3.03 16.25
CA ILE A 131 -14.26 4.14 16.64
C ILE A 131 -13.76 3.97 18.08
N ARG A 132 -14.64 3.57 19.02
CA ARG A 132 -14.24 3.33 20.41
C ARG A 132 -13.25 2.18 20.55
N SER A 133 -13.45 1.09 19.79
CA SER A 133 -12.54 -0.06 19.83
C SER A 133 -11.10 0.31 19.43
N ALA A 134 -10.93 1.30 18.55
CA ALA A 134 -9.61 1.84 18.24
C ALA A 134 -8.92 2.48 19.47
N GLY A 135 -9.69 3.09 20.36
CA GLY A 135 -9.19 3.68 21.62
C GLY A 135 -8.89 2.66 22.72
N GLU A 136 -9.24 1.39 22.54
CA GLU A 136 -8.90 0.32 23.48
C GLU A 136 -7.47 -0.19 23.30
N HIS A 137 -6.83 0.15 22.18
CA HIS A 137 -5.41 -0.12 21.95
C HIS A 137 -4.53 0.80 22.81
N ASP A 138 -3.26 0.42 22.99
CA ASP A 138 -2.28 1.23 23.75
C ASP A 138 -1.92 2.51 22.95
N CYS A 139 -2.83 3.50 22.98
CA CYS A 139 -2.66 4.78 22.30
C CYS A 139 -3.14 5.96 23.14
N ASP A 140 -2.61 7.13 22.82
CA ASP A 140 -3.01 8.43 23.40
C ASP A 140 -4.01 9.13 22.47
N ILE A 141 -3.82 8.95 21.16
CA ILE A 141 -4.59 9.61 20.11
C ILE A 141 -5.00 8.58 19.05
N VAL A 142 -6.27 8.57 18.71
CA VAL A 142 -6.81 7.84 17.56
C VAL A 142 -7.01 8.83 16.41
N LEU A 143 -6.41 8.54 15.26
CA LEU A 143 -6.65 9.27 14.01
C LEU A 143 -7.63 8.46 13.14
N CYS A 144 -8.87 8.96 13.02
CA CYS A 144 -9.92 8.36 12.20
C CYS A 144 -10.02 9.12 10.86
N GLU A 145 -9.59 8.50 9.78
CA GLU A 145 -9.78 9.04 8.45
C GLU A 145 -11.12 8.58 7.87
N ILE A 146 -11.99 9.52 7.53
CA ILE A 146 -13.27 9.23 6.86
C ILE A 146 -13.07 9.31 5.36
N GLY A 147 -13.28 8.17 4.67
CA GLY A 147 -13.20 8.04 3.23
C GLY A 147 -14.30 8.80 2.50
N GLY A 148 -14.15 8.91 1.17
CA GLY A 148 -15.09 9.65 0.32
C GLY A 148 -14.95 11.16 0.40
N VAL A 149 -15.92 11.86 -0.18
CA VAL A 149 -16.01 13.33 -0.21
C VAL A 149 -17.16 13.76 0.70
N SER A 150 -16.95 14.82 1.48
CA SER A 150 -18.00 15.37 2.33
C SER A 150 -19.16 15.87 1.49
N GLY A 151 -20.35 15.31 1.71
CA GLY A 151 -21.55 15.57 0.91
C GLY A 151 -21.97 14.39 0.03
N ASP A 152 -21.11 13.38 -0.16
CA ASP A 152 -21.50 12.14 -0.82
C ASP A 152 -22.44 11.32 0.08
N ILE A 153 -23.47 10.72 -0.51
CA ILE A 153 -24.49 9.95 0.22
C ILE A 153 -23.86 8.83 1.02
N GLU A 154 -22.87 8.16 0.45
CA GLU A 154 -22.19 7.02 1.06
C GLU A 154 -21.43 7.39 2.32
N SER A 155 -20.92 8.62 2.42
CA SER A 155 -20.15 9.10 3.58
C SER A 155 -21.03 9.56 4.75
N LEU A 156 -22.32 9.84 4.52
CA LEU A 156 -23.22 10.43 5.51
C LEU A 156 -23.32 9.63 6.82
N PRO A 157 -23.45 8.29 6.84
CA PRO A 157 -23.53 7.54 8.08
C PRO A 157 -22.27 7.69 8.95
N PHE A 158 -21.08 7.74 8.33
CA PHE A 158 -19.81 7.94 9.03
C PHE A 158 -19.68 9.36 9.59
N LEU A 159 -20.06 10.36 8.81
CA LEU A 159 -20.03 11.75 9.26
C LEU A 159 -21.03 11.99 10.39
N GLU A 160 -22.24 11.44 10.30
CA GLU A 160 -23.24 11.50 11.35
C GLU A 160 -22.76 10.79 12.63
N ALA A 161 -22.17 9.61 12.51
CA ALA A 161 -21.59 8.89 13.64
C ALA A 161 -20.45 9.69 14.30
N ALA A 162 -19.57 10.32 13.51
CA ALA A 162 -18.48 11.16 14.04
C ALA A 162 -19.02 12.40 14.77
N ARG A 163 -20.09 13.04 14.22
CA ARG A 163 -20.79 14.15 14.88
C ARG A 163 -21.37 13.73 16.24
N GLN A 164 -22.07 12.60 16.29
CA GLN A 164 -22.61 12.04 17.53
C GLN A 164 -21.48 11.69 18.51
N PHE A 165 -20.40 11.09 18.02
CA PHE A 165 -19.24 10.72 18.82
C PHE A 165 -18.61 11.95 19.51
N ARG A 166 -18.47 13.09 18.79
CA ARG A 166 -18.00 14.35 19.40
C ARG A 166 -18.88 14.80 20.54
N PHE A 167 -20.19 14.68 20.39
CA PHE A 167 -21.14 15.04 21.44
C PHE A 167 -20.98 14.13 22.68
N GLU A 168 -20.76 12.84 22.47
CA GLU A 168 -20.61 11.85 23.55
C GLU A 168 -19.24 11.90 24.24
N ALA A 169 -18.17 12.10 23.47
CA ALA A 169 -16.79 12.11 23.97
C ALA A 169 -16.37 13.46 24.57
N GLY A 170 -17.04 14.54 24.18
CA GLY A 170 -16.67 15.92 24.51
C GLY A 170 -15.80 16.59 23.47
N VAL A 171 -16.01 17.91 23.31
CA VAL A 171 -15.29 18.74 22.32
C VAL A 171 -13.80 18.78 22.60
N GLU A 172 -13.41 18.78 23.86
CA GLU A 172 -12.02 18.79 24.35
C GLU A 172 -11.27 17.47 24.08
N ASN A 173 -12.00 16.42 23.72
CA ASN A 173 -11.45 15.09 23.42
C ASN A 173 -11.48 14.77 21.92
N THR A 174 -11.96 15.70 21.09
CA THR A 174 -12.13 15.49 19.65
C THR A 174 -11.63 16.69 18.86
N CYS A 175 -11.07 16.41 17.68
CA CYS A 175 -10.62 17.43 16.73
C CYS A 175 -11.06 17.03 15.32
N PHE A 176 -11.77 17.91 14.60
CA PHE A 176 -12.11 17.74 13.20
C PHE A 176 -11.12 18.50 12.31
N VAL A 177 -10.37 17.75 11.52
CA VAL A 177 -9.46 18.27 10.49
C VAL A 177 -10.12 18.06 9.13
N HIS A 178 -10.33 19.12 8.38
CA HIS A 178 -10.93 19.05 7.05
C HIS A 178 -9.92 19.41 5.98
N LEU A 179 -9.62 18.47 5.07
CA LEU A 179 -8.78 18.68 3.91
C LEU A 179 -9.62 19.14 2.72
N THR A 180 -9.21 20.22 2.07
CA THR A 180 -9.90 20.81 0.93
C THR A 180 -8.94 21.26 -0.16
N LEU A 181 -9.44 21.62 -1.33
CA LEU A 181 -8.67 22.07 -2.48
C LEU A 181 -8.87 23.57 -2.73
N VAL A 182 -7.78 24.29 -2.89
CA VAL A 182 -7.72 25.66 -3.40
C VAL A 182 -7.09 25.63 -4.80
N PRO A 183 -7.90 25.42 -5.85
CA PRO A 183 -7.37 25.25 -7.20
C PRO A 183 -6.89 26.56 -7.78
N TYR A 184 -5.80 26.49 -8.56
CA TYR A 184 -5.36 27.57 -9.42
C TYR A 184 -5.99 27.42 -10.81
N LEU A 185 -6.81 28.40 -11.19
CA LEU A 185 -7.43 28.42 -12.52
C LEU A 185 -6.50 29.12 -13.51
N LYS A 186 -5.77 28.36 -14.31
CA LYS A 186 -4.79 28.87 -15.28
C LYS A 186 -5.37 29.91 -16.24
N ALA A 187 -6.62 29.70 -16.70
CA ALA A 187 -7.30 30.63 -17.60
C ALA A 187 -7.63 32.00 -16.96
N ALA A 188 -7.87 32.00 -15.65
CA ALA A 188 -8.18 33.23 -14.90
C ALA A 188 -6.95 33.84 -14.20
N GLY A 189 -5.83 33.09 -14.12
CA GLY A 189 -4.62 33.52 -13.44
C GLY A 189 -4.74 33.67 -11.93
N GLU A 190 -5.68 32.97 -11.28
CA GLU A 190 -5.97 33.16 -9.85
C GLU A 190 -6.33 31.87 -9.10
N LEU A 191 -6.08 31.89 -7.79
CA LEU A 191 -6.56 30.87 -6.85
C LEU A 191 -8.03 31.07 -6.52
N LYS A 192 -8.79 29.97 -6.38
CA LYS A 192 -10.22 30.00 -6.06
C LYS A 192 -10.49 29.36 -4.69
N THR A 193 -10.94 30.17 -3.76
CA THR A 193 -11.34 29.75 -2.39
C THR A 193 -12.77 29.20 -2.31
N LYS A 194 -13.59 29.40 -3.33
CA LYS A 194 -15.01 29.03 -3.33
C LYS A 194 -15.25 27.52 -3.16
N PRO A 195 -14.47 26.61 -3.81
CA PRO A 195 -14.62 25.17 -3.60
C PRO A 195 -14.44 24.75 -2.14
N SER A 196 -13.45 25.32 -1.44
CA SER A 196 -13.23 25.09 -0.01
C SER A 196 -14.40 25.56 0.85
N GLN A 197 -14.93 26.74 0.57
CA GLN A 197 -16.10 27.28 1.28
C GLN A 197 -17.34 26.38 1.11
N HIS A 198 -17.56 25.84 -0.10
CA HIS A 198 -18.67 24.91 -0.36
C HIS A 198 -18.47 23.59 0.39
N SER A 199 -17.26 23.04 0.37
CA SER A 199 -16.93 21.81 1.07
C SER A 199 -17.18 21.90 2.58
N VAL A 200 -16.73 22.98 3.21
CA VAL A 200 -17.03 23.25 4.63
C VAL A 200 -18.53 23.51 4.85
N GLY A 201 -19.21 24.14 3.88
CA GLY A 201 -20.66 24.30 3.91
C GLY A 201 -21.41 22.97 3.98
N MET A 202 -20.98 21.97 3.21
CA MET A 202 -21.56 20.61 3.25
C MET A 202 -21.37 19.96 4.62
N LEU A 203 -20.20 20.07 5.26
CA LEU A 203 -19.98 19.58 6.62
C LEU A 203 -20.89 20.30 7.64
N ARG A 204 -21.04 21.62 7.53
CA ARG A 204 -21.91 22.38 8.43
C ARG A 204 -23.37 21.96 8.33
N ASN A 205 -23.84 21.58 7.14
CA ASN A 205 -25.20 21.06 6.95
C ASN A 205 -25.44 19.76 7.74
N ILE A 206 -24.38 18.97 7.99
CA ILE A 206 -24.41 17.77 8.83
C ILE A 206 -24.24 18.11 10.32
N GLY A 207 -23.89 19.35 10.66
CA GLY A 207 -23.64 19.82 12.03
C GLY A 207 -22.16 19.67 12.46
N ILE A 208 -21.24 19.54 11.53
CA ILE A 208 -19.80 19.49 11.80
C ILE A 208 -19.15 20.82 11.39
N ILE A 209 -18.48 21.46 12.34
CA ILE A 209 -17.61 22.60 12.09
C ILE A 209 -16.16 22.11 12.24
N PRO A 210 -15.30 22.23 11.22
CA PRO A 210 -13.91 21.82 11.35
C PRO A 210 -13.16 22.73 12.33
N ASP A 211 -12.32 22.13 13.16
CA ASP A 211 -11.43 22.85 14.07
C ASP A 211 -10.18 23.33 13.32
N ILE A 212 -9.75 22.55 12.32
CA ILE A 212 -8.60 22.84 11.48
C ILE A 212 -8.97 22.62 10.00
N LEU A 213 -8.59 23.56 9.15
CA LEU A 213 -8.77 23.50 7.71
C LEU A 213 -7.41 23.35 7.02
N ILE A 214 -7.20 22.27 6.28
CA ILE A 214 -6.02 22.08 5.46
C ILE A 214 -6.38 22.40 4.00
N CYS A 215 -5.64 23.32 3.40
CA CYS A 215 -5.88 23.82 2.06
C CYS A 215 -4.78 23.29 1.11
N ARG A 216 -5.07 22.20 0.39
CA ARG A 216 -4.18 21.70 -0.64
C ARG A 216 -4.18 22.65 -1.83
N THR A 217 -2.99 22.92 -2.39
CA THR A 217 -2.79 23.88 -3.47
C THR A 217 -1.55 23.56 -4.31
N GLU A 218 -1.57 23.92 -5.58
CA GLU A 218 -0.40 23.87 -6.46
C GLU A 218 0.58 25.05 -6.23
N MET A 219 0.07 26.18 -5.71
CA MET A 219 0.82 27.42 -5.54
C MET A 219 0.63 27.99 -4.13
N PRO A 220 1.58 28.79 -3.61
CA PRO A 220 1.41 29.45 -2.33
C PRO A 220 0.11 30.26 -2.25
N ILE A 221 -0.62 30.13 -1.14
CA ILE A 221 -1.89 30.85 -0.91
C ILE A 221 -1.56 32.22 -0.29
N PRO A 222 -1.93 33.35 -0.91
CA PRO A 222 -1.74 34.67 -0.32
C PRO A 222 -2.46 34.79 1.01
N GLU A 223 -1.90 35.59 1.94
CA GLU A 223 -2.47 35.78 3.28
C GLU A 223 -3.91 36.31 3.25
N GLU A 224 -4.25 37.16 2.32
CA GLU A 224 -5.62 37.64 2.12
C GLU A 224 -6.62 36.49 1.86
N HIS A 225 -6.22 35.50 1.04
CA HIS A 225 -7.03 34.32 0.78
C HIS A 225 -7.12 33.40 2.00
N MET A 226 -6.05 33.29 2.79
CA MET A 226 -6.06 32.53 4.04
C MET A 226 -7.01 33.15 5.07
N GLN A 227 -6.99 34.47 5.22
CA GLN A 227 -7.94 35.20 6.09
C GLN A 227 -9.39 35.04 5.59
N LYS A 228 -9.60 35.12 4.28
CA LYS A 228 -10.90 34.89 3.68
C LYS A 228 -11.42 33.47 3.95
N LEU A 229 -10.58 32.45 3.82
CA LEU A 229 -10.93 31.07 4.15
C LEU A 229 -11.26 30.93 5.64
N ALA A 230 -10.45 31.49 6.53
CA ALA A 230 -10.70 31.50 7.96
C ALA A 230 -12.10 32.06 8.30
N MET A 231 -12.42 33.22 7.76
CA MET A 231 -13.71 33.89 7.98
C MET A 231 -14.90 33.07 7.43
N PHE A 232 -14.85 32.64 6.17
CA PHE A 232 -15.99 31.94 5.54
C PHE A 232 -16.17 30.52 6.05
N CYS A 233 -15.10 29.86 6.47
CA CYS A 233 -15.13 28.49 7.00
C CYS A 233 -15.33 28.45 8.53
N ASN A 234 -15.36 29.62 9.21
CA ASN A 234 -15.49 29.73 10.66
C ASN A 234 -14.39 28.98 11.42
N VAL A 235 -13.14 29.12 10.95
CA VAL A 235 -11.94 28.52 11.52
C VAL A 235 -10.97 29.65 11.88
N ARG A 236 -10.26 29.53 13.02
CA ARG A 236 -9.24 30.52 13.39
C ARG A 236 -8.14 30.59 12.34
N ARG A 237 -7.59 31.79 12.08
CA ARG A 237 -6.57 31.96 11.03
C ARG A 237 -5.37 31.01 11.20
N GLU A 238 -4.89 30.85 12.41
CA GLU A 238 -3.78 29.94 12.74
C GLU A 238 -4.12 28.44 12.55
N CYS A 239 -5.39 28.10 12.40
CA CYS A 239 -5.88 26.75 12.10
C CYS A 239 -6.18 26.53 10.61
N VAL A 240 -5.94 27.54 9.75
CA VAL A 240 -5.96 27.39 8.30
C VAL A 240 -4.54 27.09 7.83
N ILE A 241 -4.30 25.85 7.44
CA ILE A 241 -2.99 25.28 7.11
C ILE A 241 -2.87 25.14 5.59
N GLU A 242 -1.77 25.63 5.02
CA GLU A 242 -1.45 25.40 3.63
C GLU A 242 -0.74 24.05 3.46
N GLU A 243 -1.20 23.24 2.50
CA GLU A 243 -0.52 22.02 2.05
C GLU A 243 -0.20 22.17 0.57
N GLN A 244 0.98 22.71 0.26
CA GLN A 244 1.42 22.85 -1.11
C GLN A 244 1.87 21.51 -1.70
N ASP A 245 1.55 21.28 -2.98
CA ASP A 245 1.96 20.07 -3.70
C ASP A 245 3.50 19.93 -3.71
N VAL A 246 3.97 18.76 -3.31
CA VAL A 246 5.39 18.43 -3.31
C VAL A 246 5.78 17.76 -4.64
N THR A 247 6.82 18.26 -5.29
CA THR A 247 7.25 17.77 -6.61
C THR A 247 8.21 16.60 -6.57
N ASP A 248 9.03 16.50 -5.51
CA ASP A 248 10.14 15.55 -5.46
C ASP A 248 9.80 14.24 -4.77
N SER A 249 9.11 14.29 -3.64
CA SER A 249 8.75 13.11 -2.87
C SER A 249 7.64 13.41 -1.87
N VAL A 250 6.64 12.53 -1.80
CA VAL A 250 5.55 12.61 -0.79
C VAL A 250 6.07 12.59 0.66
N TYR A 251 7.27 12.05 0.89
CA TYR A 251 7.92 12.05 2.19
C TYR A 251 8.37 13.44 2.68
N ALA A 252 8.28 14.47 1.84
CA ALA A 252 8.49 15.86 2.25
C ALA A 252 7.26 16.49 2.92
N VAL A 253 6.05 15.97 2.69
CA VAL A 253 4.78 16.50 3.22
C VAL A 253 4.80 16.70 4.74
N PRO A 254 5.25 15.76 5.58
CA PRO A 254 5.29 15.97 7.04
C PRO A 254 6.11 17.21 7.45
N ARG A 255 7.22 17.45 6.77
CA ARG A 255 8.08 18.62 7.05
C ARG A 255 7.36 19.92 6.72
N GLU A 256 6.65 19.98 5.61
CA GLU A 256 5.93 21.18 5.18
C GLU A 256 4.73 21.45 6.13
N LEU A 257 3.94 20.43 6.47
CA LEU A 257 2.85 20.55 7.44
C LEU A 257 3.34 20.98 8.85
N ARG A 258 4.50 20.49 9.26
CA ARG A 258 5.13 20.91 10.52
C ARG A 258 5.50 22.39 10.51
N LYS A 259 6.02 22.92 9.40
CA LYS A 259 6.34 24.35 9.28
C LYS A 259 5.09 25.23 9.44
N GLN A 260 3.94 24.72 9.02
CA GLN A 260 2.63 25.37 9.16
C GLN A 260 2.04 25.19 10.59
N GLY A 261 2.66 24.37 11.45
CA GLY A 261 2.24 24.13 12.82
C GLY A 261 1.02 23.21 12.99
N LEU A 262 0.72 22.35 12.01
CA LEU A 262 -0.46 21.47 12.04
C LEU A 262 -0.57 20.66 13.33
N ASP A 263 0.51 19.98 13.73
CA ASP A 263 0.55 19.13 14.91
C ASP A 263 0.35 19.95 16.21
N GLU A 264 0.87 21.17 16.28
CA GLU A 264 0.64 22.06 17.43
C GLU A 264 -0.81 22.50 17.55
N GLN A 265 -1.45 22.84 16.43
CA GLN A 265 -2.87 23.24 16.47
C GLN A 265 -3.77 22.06 16.87
N VAL A 266 -3.48 20.82 16.39
CA VAL A 266 -4.18 19.61 16.83
C VAL A 266 -4.02 19.37 18.33
N LEU A 267 -2.80 19.47 18.86
CA LEU A 267 -2.53 19.27 20.30
C LEU A 267 -3.22 20.34 21.15
N ARG A 268 -3.21 21.61 20.71
CA ARG A 268 -3.95 22.70 21.39
C ARG A 268 -5.44 22.44 21.45
N GLN A 269 -6.03 22.00 20.31
CA GLN A 269 -7.46 21.67 20.25
C GLN A 269 -7.84 20.52 21.18
N LEU A 270 -6.94 19.53 21.36
CA LEU A 270 -7.13 18.38 22.23
C LEU A 270 -6.70 18.63 23.69
N HIS A 271 -6.28 19.85 24.03
CA HIS A 271 -5.73 20.19 25.35
C HIS A 271 -4.59 19.28 25.80
N LEU A 272 -3.68 18.97 24.87
CA LEU A 272 -2.50 18.15 25.11
C LEU A 272 -1.23 18.99 25.10
N ASP A 273 -0.21 18.53 25.83
CA ASP A 273 1.08 19.22 25.92
C ASP A 273 1.81 19.23 24.57
N ILE A 274 2.45 20.34 24.27
CA ILE A 274 3.29 20.49 23.07
C ILE A 274 4.73 20.18 23.44
N TRP A 275 5.09 18.91 23.47
CA TRP A 275 6.46 18.50 23.76
C TRP A 275 7.41 18.78 22.60
N PRO A 276 8.70 19.03 22.87
CA PRO A 276 9.69 19.18 21.81
C PRO A 276 9.74 17.97 20.88
N VAL A 277 9.90 18.22 19.60
CA VAL A 277 10.04 17.14 18.61
C VAL A 277 11.36 16.41 18.87
N LYS A 278 11.30 15.11 19.05
CA LYS A 278 12.47 14.25 19.10
C LYS A 278 13.12 14.21 17.72
N HIS A 279 14.44 14.35 17.66
CA HIS A 279 15.19 14.25 16.39
C HIS A 279 14.82 12.97 15.64
N THR A 280 14.38 13.13 14.40
CA THR A 280 13.98 12.02 13.55
C THR A 280 15.00 11.83 12.43
N VAL A 281 15.20 10.60 12.03
CA VAL A 281 15.96 10.27 10.81
C VAL A 281 15.25 10.78 9.54
N TRP A 282 14.03 11.33 9.70
CA TRP A 282 13.14 11.69 8.60
C TRP A 282 13.73 12.77 7.67
N ASP A 283 14.32 13.81 8.20
CA ASP A 283 14.94 14.87 7.39
C ASP A 283 16.10 14.34 6.55
N THR A 284 16.84 13.36 7.07
CA THR A 284 17.89 12.67 6.31
C THR A 284 17.30 11.83 5.18
N LEU A 285 16.18 11.14 5.43
CA LEU A 285 15.48 10.35 4.43
C LEU A 285 14.90 11.25 3.32
N VAL A 286 14.26 12.35 3.67
CA VAL A 286 13.76 13.35 2.70
C VAL A 286 14.88 13.87 1.83
N ARG A 287 16.04 14.23 2.42
CA ARG A 287 17.21 14.67 1.63
C ARG A 287 17.69 13.61 0.64
N LYS A 288 17.75 12.33 1.05
CA LYS A 288 18.14 11.22 0.16
C LYS A 288 17.10 10.97 -0.94
N ALA A 289 15.82 11.18 -0.65
CA ALA A 289 14.75 11.06 -1.63
C ALA A 289 14.81 12.17 -2.69
N THR A 290 15.11 13.42 -2.26
CA THR A 290 15.06 14.61 -3.13
C THR A 290 16.39 14.88 -3.87
N LYS A 291 17.54 14.50 -3.28
CA LYS A 291 18.89 14.77 -3.84
C LYS A 291 19.76 13.50 -3.87
N PRO A 292 19.33 12.43 -4.57
CA PRO A 292 20.11 11.19 -4.69
C PRO A 292 21.34 11.40 -5.58
N LYS A 293 22.45 10.73 -5.23
CA LYS A 293 23.73 10.84 -5.95
C LYS A 293 23.84 9.91 -7.16
N LYS A 294 23.06 8.84 -7.20
CA LYS A 294 23.11 7.80 -8.22
C LYS A 294 21.74 7.67 -8.90
N ARG A 295 21.70 6.93 -10.01
CA ARG A 295 20.45 6.59 -10.72
C ARG A 295 20.55 5.16 -11.23
N CYS A 296 19.44 4.44 -11.24
CA CYS A 296 19.30 3.16 -11.94
C CYS A 296 17.88 3.03 -12.50
N ARG A 297 17.73 2.16 -13.49
CA ARG A 297 16.48 1.89 -14.20
C ARG A 297 16.03 0.46 -13.93
N ILE A 298 14.87 0.31 -13.31
CA ILE A 298 14.26 -1.00 -13.01
C ILE A 298 13.01 -1.16 -13.87
N ALA A 299 12.99 -2.20 -14.71
CA ALA A 299 11.79 -2.57 -15.45
C ALA A 299 10.80 -3.23 -14.50
N LEU A 300 9.57 -2.72 -14.47
CA LEU A 300 8.43 -3.32 -13.78
C LEU A 300 7.54 -3.99 -14.84
N VAL A 301 7.61 -5.33 -14.93
CA VAL A 301 6.88 -6.10 -15.94
C VAL A 301 5.58 -6.63 -15.35
N GLY A 302 4.47 -6.00 -15.65
CA GLY A 302 3.17 -6.27 -15.00
C GLY A 302 1.97 -6.19 -15.93
N LYS A 303 0.76 -6.32 -15.33
CA LYS A 303 -0.54 -6.29 -16.04
C LYS A 303 -1.27 -4.95 -15.98
N TYR A 304 -1.04 -4.15 -14.96
CA TYR A 304 -1.80 -2.94 -14.64
C TYR A 304 -0.90 -1.72 -14.62
N ILE A 305 0.09 -1.72 -15.52
CA ILE A 305 1.19 -0.77 -15.54
C ILE A 305 0.73 0.68 -15.78
N ALA A 306 -0.37 0.85 -16.52
CA ALA A 306 -0.96 2.17 -16.78
C ALA A 306 -1.46 2.87 -15.49
N ILE A 307 -1.73 2.12 -14.42
CA ILE A 307 -2.23 2.65 -13.16
C ILE A 307 -1.17 2.47 -12.08
N ARG A 308 -0.54 3.58 -11.70
CA ARG A 308 0.53 3.60 -10.70
C ARG A 308 0.06 3.06 -9.34
N ASP A 309 -1.17 3.35 -8.95
CA ASP A 309 -1.72 2.94 -7.66
C ASP A 309 -2.00 1.43 -7.57
N ALA A 310 -2.08 0.70 -8.70
CA ALA A 310 -2.18 -0.76 -8.71
C ALA A 310 -0.91 -1.46 -8.18
N TYR A 311 0.24 -0.77 -8.19
CA TYR A 311 1.53 -1.25 -7.68
C TYR A 311 2.15 -0.26 -6.69
N LYS A 312 1.31 0.42 -5.91
CA LYS A 312 1.74 1.50 -5.00
C LYS A 312 2.85 1.06 -4.07
N SER A 313 2.69 -0.05 -3.36
CA SER A 313 3.70 -0.54 -2.41
C SER A 313 5.01 -0.95 -3.09
N ILE A 314 4.98 -1.46 -4.33
CA ILE A 314 6.20 -1.76 -5.10
C ILE A 314 6.95 -0.47 -5.45
N HIS A 315 6.24 0.57 -5.93
CA HIS A 315 6.85 1.86 -6.21
C HIS A 315 7.49 2.47 -4.97
N GLU A 316 6.79 2.42 -3.83
CA GLU A 316 7.31 2.89 -2.55
C GLU A 316 8.52 2.06 -2.08
N ALA A 317 8.46 0.72 -2.16
CA ALA A 317 9.56 -0.16 -1.77
C ALA A 317 10.82 0.08 -2.62
N LEU A 318 10.67 0.31 -3.92
CA LEU A 318 11.78 0.69 -4.80
C LEU A 318 12.35 2.07 -4.44
N GLN A 319 11.51 3.04 -4.06
CA GLN A 319 11.95 4.34 -3.58
C GLN A 319 12.71 4.23 -2.24
N HIS A 320 12.21 3.41 -1.29
CA HIS A 320 12.91 3.14 -0.03
C HIS A 320 14.28 2.50 -0.26
N ALA A 321 14.35 1.51 -1.14
CA ALA A 321 15.61 0.89 -1.54
C ALA A 321 16.56 1.89 -2.21
N GLY A 322 15.99 2.81 -2.99
CA GLY A 322 16.73 3.93 -3.58
C GLY A 322 17.34 4.82 -2.50
N MET A 323 16.56 5.24 -1.49
CA MET A 323 17.06 6.04 -0.36
C MET A 323 18.19 5.31 0.40
N ALA A 324 18.05 3.99 0.61
CA ALA A 324 19.08 3.18 1.27
C ALA A 324 20.40 3.16 0.49
N ASN A 325 20.33 3.15 -0.85
CA ASN A 325 21.50 3.10 -1.74
C ASN A 325 21.97 4.48 -2.26
N ASP A 326 21.39 5.59 -1.77
CA ASP A 326 21.62 6.95 -2.27
C ASP A 326 21.42 7.05 -3.80
N CYS A 327 20.29 6.49 -4.27
CA CYS A 327 19.97 6.25 -5.67
C CYS A 327 18.55 6.71 -6.02
N LYS A 328 18.37 7.42 -7.12
CA LYS A 328 17.05 7.60 -7.76
C LYS A 328 16.74 6.36 -8.60
N VAL A 329 15.72 5.61 -8.21
CA VAL A 329 15.22 4.48 -9.01
C VAL A 329 14.20 5.02 -10.00
N GLU A 330 14.50 4.89 -11.29
CA GLU A 330 13.57 5.14 -12.38
C GLU A 330 12.84 3.82 -12.69
N VAL A 331 11.55 3.76 -12.38
CA VAL A 331 10.72 2.60 -12.70
C VAL A 331 10.26 2.73 -14.15
N VAL A 332 10.63 1.75 -14.98
CA VAL A 332 10.24 1.66 -16.39
C VAL A 332 9.09 0.67 -16.49
N PRO A 333 7.85 1.12 -16.70
CA PRO A 333 6.70 0.24 -16.82
C PRO A 333 6.73 -0.50 -18.16
N ILE A 334 6.54 -1.84 -18.13
CA ILE A 334 6.47 -2.69 -19.32
C ILE A 334 5.22 -3.57 -19.22
N GLU A 335 4.26 -3.39 -20.14
CA GLU A 335 3.07 -4.24 -20.19
C GLU A 335 3.46 -5.65 -20.67
N ALA A 336 3.20 -6.65 -19.85
CA ALA A 336 3.63 -8.01 -20.12
C ALA A 336 3.05 -8.58 -21.43
N GLU A 337 1.82 -8.22 -21.79
CA GLU A 337 1.18 -8.66 -23.06
C GLU A 337 1.88 -8.08 -24.29
N GLU A 338 2.44 -6.88 -24.20
CA GLU A 338 3.11 -6.25 -25.34
C GLU A 338 4.40 -6.95 -25.73
N ILE A 339 5.09 -7.60 -24.77
CA ILE A 339 6.30 -8.39 -25.03
C ILE A 339 5.97 -9.50 -26.03
N ILE A 340 4.89 -10.25 -25.82
CA ILE A 340 4.47 -11.37 -26.69
C ILE A 340 3.90 -10.85 -28.02
N ASN A 341 3.05 -9.84 -28.00
CA ASN A 341 2.45 -9.27 -29.22
C ASN A 341 3.51 -8.75 -30.20
N HIS A 342 4.58 -8.18 -29.68
CA HIS A 342 5.69 -7.71 -30.48
C HIS A 342 6.50 -8.87 -31.12
N GLU A 343 6.67 -9.98 -30.41
CA GLU A 343 7.31 -11.19 -30.93
C GLU A 343 6.48 -11.82 -32.05
N ILE A 344 5.18 -11.99 -31.86
CA ILE A 344 4.27 -12.53 -32.86
C ILE A 344 4.29 -11.69 -34.15
N ARG A 345 4.25 -10.35 -34.04
CA ARG A 345 4.31 -9.45 -35.21
C ARG A 345 5.64 -9.55 -35.97
N LYS A 346 6.77 -9.82 -35.31
CA LYS A 346 8.07 -10.01 -35.96
C LYS A 346 8.21 -11.38 -36.63
N THR A 347 7.66 -12.45 -36.04
CA THR A 347 7.68 -13.80 -36.62
C THR A 347 6.83 -13.89 -37.88
N HIS A 348 5.65 -13.25 -37.92
CA HIS A 348 4.84 -13.16 -39.14
C HIS A 348 5.53 -12.43 -40.31
N LYS A 349 6.48 -11.52 -40.00
CA LYS A 349 7.26 -10.80 -41.04
C LYS A 349 8.51 -11.56 -41.52
N LYS A 350 8.99 -12.58 -40.81
CA LYS A 350 10.28 -13.25 -41.11
C LYS A 350 10.25 -14.78 -41.29
N GLY A 351 9.10 -15.43 -41.11
CA GLY A 351 9.00 -16.89 -41.33
C GLY A 351 9.90 -17.77 -40.49
N SER A 352 10.42 -17.29 -39.34
CA SER A 352 11.40 -18.01 -38.51
C SER A 352 10.87 -18.28 -37.10
N ARG A 353 11.32 -19.41 -36.50
CA ARG A 353 11.01 -19.81 -35.11
C ARG A 353 11.32 -18.69 -34.12
N LEU A 354 10.49 -18.58 -33.07
CA LEU A 354 10.67 -17.70 -31.92
C LEU A 354 12.13 -17.71 -31.43
N SER A 355 12.84 -16.62 -31.66
CA SER A 355 14.21 -16.45 -31.17
C SER A 355 14.24 -15.31 -30.15
N CYS A 356 14.95 -15.52 -29.03
CA CYS A 356 15.17 -14.58 -27.93
C CYS A 356 15.67 -13.17 -28.34
N GLY A 357 15.99 -12.95 -29.60
CA GLY A 357 16.54 -11.68 -30.10
C GLY A 357 15.59 -10.48 -30.12
N SER A 358 14.28 -10.70 -29.95
CA SER A 358 13.29 -9.60 -30.03
C SER A 358 13.00 -8.93 -28.67
N CYS A 359 13.18 -9.60 -27.56
CA CYS A 359 13.05 -9.04 -26.21
C CYS A 359 14.09 -7.95 -25.90
N ILE A 360 15.22 -7.94 -26.62
CA ILE A 360 16.35 -7.02 -26.39
C ILE A 360 15.94 -5.55 -26.45
N SER A 361 14.97 -5.20 -27.30
CA SER A 361 14.54 -3.81 -27.46
C SER A 361 13.82 -3.24 -26.22
N TRP A 362 13.07 -4.08 -25.49
CA TRP A 362 12.33 -3.69 -24.30
C TRP A 362 13.24 -3.45 -23.08
N PHE A 363 14.30 -4.24 -22.98
CA PHE A 363 15.20 -4.20 -21.83
C PHE A 363 16.51 -3.43 -22.12
N LYS A 364 16.58 -2.69 -23.23
CA LYS A 364 17.72 -1.84 -23.53
C LYS A 364 17.88 -0.74 -22.47
N ASN A 365 19.05 -0.64 -21.88
CA ASN A 365 19.39 0.30 -20.81
C ASN A 365 18.58 0.07 -19.51
N ILE A 366 18.18 -1.18 -19.23
CA ILE A 366 17.57 -1.60 -17.97
C ILE A 366 18.65 -2.20 -17.08
N ASP A 367 18.74 -1.74 -15.84
CA ASP A 367 19.75 -2.17 -14.87
C ASP A 367 19.27 -3.34 -14.00
N GLY A 368 17.93 -3.55 -13.91
CA GLY A 368 17.29 -4.65 -13.17
C GLY A 368 15.85 -4.85 -13.60
N ILE A 369 15.30 -6.04 -13.34
CA ILE A 369 13.92 -6.43 -13.71
C ILE A 369 13.19 -6.86 -12.45
N LEU A 370 11.94 -6.39 -12.28
CA LEU A 370 11.01 -6.80 -11.25
C LEU A 370 9.72 -7.30 -11.90
N VAL A 371 9.31 -8.54 -11.53
CA VAL A 371 8.03 -9.12 -11.93
C VAL A 371 7.13 -9.22 -10.70
N PRO A 372 6.06 -8.41 -10.63
CA PRO A 372 5.19 -8.32 -9.46
C PRO A 372 4.16 -9.44 -9.38
N GLY A 373 3.47 -9.49 -8.26
CA GLY A 373 2.27 -10.28 -8.02
C GLY A 373 1.13 -10.00 -9.01
N GLY A 374 0.07 -10.77 -8.91
CA GLY A 374 -1.14 -10.67 -9.71
C GLY A 374 -1.91 -11.99 -9.76
N PHE A 375 -3.07 -12.00 -10.43
CA PHE A 375 -3.95 -13.16 -10.57
C PHE A 375 -4.36 -13.38 -12.02
N GLY A 376 -4.70 -14.63 -12.38
CA GLY A 376 -5.20 -15.03 -13.69
C GLY A 376 -4.16 -15.02 -14.81
N VAL A 377 -4.53 -15.63 -15.93
CA VAL A 377 -3.66 -16.01 -17.05
C VAL A 377 -3.10 -14.83 -17.86
N ARG A 378 -3.76 -13.66 -17.83
CA ARG A 378 -3.38 -12.50 -18.66
C ARG A 378 -1.94 -12.05 -18.39
N GLY A 379 -1.10 -11.94 -19.43
CA GLY A 379 0.28 -11.46 -19.37
C GLY A 379 1.30 -12.44 -18.76
N VAL A 380 0.91 -13.69 -18.44
CA VAL A 380 1.81 -14.70 -17.83
C VAL A 380 2.98 -15.01 -18.76
N GLU A 381 2.75 -15.28 -20.02
CA GLU A 381 3.82 -15.63 -20.98
C GLU A 381 4.82 -14.48 -21.19
N GLY A 382 4.35 -13.23 -21.17
CA GLY A 382 5.25 -12.07 -21.23
C GLY A 382 6.11 -11.92 -19.97
N LYS A 383 5.57 -12.25 -18.79
CA LYS A 383 6.35 -12.33 -17.55
C LYS A 383 7.42 -13.42 -17.63
N ILE A 384 7.04 -14.63 -18.13
CA ILE A 384 7.98 -15.76 -18.34
C ILE A 384 9.11 -15.36 -19.31
N ALA A 385 8.79 -14.68 -20.42
CA ALA A 385 9.80 -14.21 -21.36
C ALA A 385 10.76 -13.18 -20.73
N ALA A 386 10.24 -12.26 -19.89
CA ALA A 386 11.08 -11.30 -19.18
C ALA A 386 12.00 -11.96 -18.15
N ILE A 387 11.51 -13.01 -17.46
CA ILE A 387 12.27 -13.81 -16.49
C ILE A 387 13.39 -14.57 -17.19
N LYS A 388 13.08 -15.23 -18.32
CA LYS A 388 14.07 -15.90 -19.16
C LYS A 388 15.17 -14.93 -19.61
N TYR A 389 14.80 -13.77 -20.09
CA TYR A 389 15.74 -12.73 -20.48
C TYR A 389 16.66 -12.33 -19.30
N ALA A 390 16.09 -12.08 -18.12
CA ALA A 390 16.85 -11.74 -16.93
C ALA A 390 17.86 -12.85 -16.56
N ARG A 391 17.43 -14.11 -16.58
CA ARG A 391 18.26 -15.26 -16.24
C ARG A 391 19.43 -15.45 -17.23
N GLU A 392 19.15 -15.44 -18.52
CA GLU A 392 20.14 -15.68 -19.57
C GLU A 392 21.15 -14.54 -19.71
N HIS A 393 20.71 -13.29 -19.56
CA HIS A 393 21.56 -12.10 -19.70
C HIS A 393 22.13 -11.61 -18.37
N LYS A 394 21.91 -12.34 -17.27
CA LYS A 394 22.41 -12.04 -15.92
C LYS A 394 21.97 -10.64 -15.42
N ILE A 395 20.78 -10.17 -15.83
CA ILE A 395 20.21 -8.92 -15.35
C ILE A 395 19.63 -9.15 -13.95
N PRO A 396 19.98 -8.32 -12.94
CA PRO A 396 19.41 -8.42 -11.59
C PRO A 396 17.88 -8.53 -11.61
N PHE A 397 17.36 -9.57 -10.94
CA PHE A 397 15.94 -9.95 -11.03
C PHE A 397 15.32 -10.18 -9.64
N LEU A 398 14.09 -9.66 -9.45
CA LEU A 398 13.23 -9.94 -8.30
C LEU A 398 11.84 -10.37 -8.79
N GLY A 399 11.41 -11.59 -8.44
CA GLY A 399 10.04 -12.09 -8.65
C GLY A 399 9.24 -12.08 -7.35
N ILE A 400 7.99 -11.59 -7.39
CA ILE A 400 7.12 -11.48 -6.22
C ILE A 400 5.82 -12.23 -6.48
N CYS A 401 5.43 -13.15 -5.58
CA CYS A 401 4.18 -13.92 -5.62
C CYS A 401 3.98 -14.59 -7.01
N LEU A 402 3.08 -14.11 -7.86
CA LEU A 402 2.95 -14.60 -9.24
C LEU A 402 4.30 -14.52 -10.01
N GLY A 403 5.16 -13.53 -9.70
CA GLY A 403 6.50 -13.44 -10.27
C GLY A 403 7.39 -14.62 -9.91
N MET A 404 7.29 -15.15 -8.69
CA MET A 404 7.95 -16.40 -8.31
C MET A 404 7.35 -17.60 -9.03
N GLN A 405 6.03 -17.70 -9.12
CA GLN A 405 5.35 -18.79 -9.83
C GLN A 405 5.76 -18.83 -11.31
N CYS A 406 5.78 -17.67 -11.98
CA CYS A 406 6.29 -17.56 -13.34
C CYS A 406 7.79 -17.94 -13.46
N THR A 407 8.60 -17.69 -12.42
CA THR A 407 10.02 -18.09 -12.39
C THR A 407 10.16 -19.61 -12.35
N VAL A 408 9.33 -20.29 -11.57
CA VAL A 408 9.32 -21.75 -11.49
C VAL A 408 8.86 -22.35 -12.84
N ILE A 409 7.80 -21.79 -13.45
CA ILE A 409 7.31 -22.23 -14.76
C ILE A 409 8.38 -22.03 -15.84
N GLU A 410 9.04 -20.88 -15.89
CA GLU A 410 10.14 -20.60 -16.82
C GLU A 410 11.26 -21.63 -16.67
N TYR A 411 11.69 -21.88 -15.42
CA TYR A 411 12.77 -22.81 -15.14
C TYR A 411 12.40 -24.25 -15.51
N ALA A 412 11.16 -24.66 -15.27
CA ALA A 412 10.65 -25.96 -15.67
C ALA A 412 10.67 -26.12 -17.20
N ARG A 413 10.21 -25.13 -17.95
CA ARG A 413 10.12 -25.19 -19.42
C ARG A 413 11.50 -25.12 -20.08
N ASP A 414 12.34 -24.19 -19.66
CA ASP A 414 13.58 -23.84 -20.36
C ASP A 414 14.83 -24.57 -19.82
N VAL A 415 14.81 -25.05 -18.56
CA VAL A 415 15.95 -25.74 -17.96
C VAL A 415 15.68 -27.22 -17.76
N LEU A 416 14.49 -27.63 -17.28
CA LEU A 416 14.11 -29.02 -17.11
C LEU A 416 13.57 -29.65 -18.40
N GLY A 417 13.17 -28.84 -19.40
CA GLY A 417 12.60 -29.33 -20.67
C GLY A 417 11.14 -29.77 -20.61
N TRP A 418 10.41 -29.38 -19.54
CA TRP A 418 8.97 -29.68 -19.38
C TRP A 418 8.13 -28.64 -20.11
N ALA A 419 7.99 -28.80 -21.42
CA ALA A 419 7.44 -27.76 -22.30
C ALA A 419 6.03 -27.29 -21.94
N ASP A 420 5.21 -28.14 -21.32
CA ASP A 420 3.83 -27.85 -20.88
C ASP A 420 3.72 -27.47 -19.41
N ALA A 421 4.84 -27.36 -18.68
CA ALA A 421 4.82 -26.99 -17.26
C ALA A 421 4.04 -25.70 -17.03
N ASN A 422 3.12 -25.74 -16.07
CA ASN A 422 2.22 -24.61 -15.81
C ASN A 422 1.75 -24.58 -14.35
N SER A 423 0.98 -23.54 -14.01
CA SER A 423 0.14 -23.47 -12.83
C SER A 423 -1.26 -24.04 -13.16
N THR A 424 -1.86 -24.78 -12.24
CA THR A 424 -3.25 -25.21 -12.34
C THR A 424 -4.25 -24.03 -12.29
N GLU A 425 -3.81 -22.81 -11.91
CA GLU A 425 -4.57 -21.58 -12.09
C GLU A 425 -4.78 -21.22 -13.57
N PHE A 426 -3.81 -21.52 -14.43
CA PHE A 426 -3.80 -21.10 -15.84
C PHE A 426 -4.19 -22.21 -16.79
N ASP A 427 -3.83 -23.46 -16.45
CA ASP A 427 -4.14 -24.66 -17.20
C ASP A 427 -4.36 -25.84 -16.24
N GLU A 428 -5.63 -26.17 -16.01
CA GLU A 428 -6.04 -27.28 -15.12
C GLU A 428 -5.65 -28.66 -15.69
N HIS A 429 -5.28 -28.75 -16.98
CA HIS A 429 -4.97 -29.98 -17.69
C HIS A 429 -3.47 -30.17 -17.95
N THR A 430 -2.62 -29.28 -17.46
CA THR A 430 -1.16 -29.43 -17.63
C THR A 430 -0.67 -30.78 -17.08
N THR A 431 0.20 -31.45 -17.81
CA THR A 431 0.80 -32.72 -17.32
C THR A 431 1.93 -32.50 -16.32
N HIS A 432 2.43 -31.26 -16.24
CA HIS A 432 3.45 -30.84 -15.26
C HIS A 432 2.95 -29.65 -14.41
N PRO A 433 2.04 -29.89 -13.45
CA PRO A 433 1.55 -28.85 -12.55
C PRO A 433 2.62 -28.49 -11.53
N VAL A 434 3.53 -27.56 -11.91
CA VAL A 434 4.62 -27.11 -11.02
C VAL A 434 4.16 -26.13 -9.96
N ILE A 435 3.05 -25.45 -10.20
CA ILE A 435 2.33 -24.60 -9.23
C ILE A 435 0.91 -25.14 -9.13
N ASP A 436 0.47 -25.43 -7.91
CA ASP A 436 -0.85 -26.02 -7.67
C ASP A 436 -1.62 -25.31 -6.55
N LEU A 437 -2.93 -25.55 -6.50
CA LEU A 437 -3.82 -25.05 -5.48
C LEU A 437 -3.46 -25.68 -4.13
N MET A 438 -3.30 -24.84 -3.09
CA MET A 438 -3.10 -25.32 -1.72
C MET A 438 -4.22 -26.27 -1.28
N GLU A 439 -3.89 -27.31 -0.51
CA GLU A 439 -4.89 -28.28 -0.02
C GLU A 439 -6.03 -27.61 0.76
N GLU A 440 -5.71 -26.61 1.57
CA GLU A 440 -6.67 -25.81 2.36
C GLU A 440 -7.59 -24.93 1.51
N GLN A 441 -7.23 -24.70 0.25
CA GLN A 441 -8.02 -23.90 -0.70
C GLN A 441 -8.99 -24.74 -1.54
N ARG A 442 -8.89 -26.07 -1.46
CA ARG A 442 -9.79 -26.99 -2.18
C ARG A 442 -11.20 -26.95 -1.56
N GLY A 443 -12.21 -26.68 -2.39
CA GLY A 443 -13.61 -26.58 -1.97
C GLY A 443 -14.04 -25.20 -1.44
N VAL A 444 -13.20 -24.18 -1.47
CA VAL A 444 -13.57 -22.80 -1.10
C VAL A 444 -14.48 -22.20 -2.19
N THR A 445 -15.75 -21.94 -1.83
CA THR A 445 -16.77 -21.34 -2.73
C THR A 445 -16.83 -19.83 -2.59
N GLN A 446 -16.65 -19.30 -1.36
CA GLN A 446 -16.57 -17.85 -1.11
C GLN A 446 -15.12 -17.39 -1.24
N LYS A 447 -14.84 -16.54 -2.24
CA LYS A 447 -13.45 -16.16 -2.57
C LYS A 447 -12.90 -14.99 -1.76
N GLY A 448 -13.73 -14.12 -1.18
CA GLY A 448 -13.28 -12.98 -0.37
C GLY A 448 -12.69 -13.44 0.97
N GLY A 449 -11.54 -12.90 1.36
CA GLY A 449 -10.91 -13.15 2.66
C GLY A 449 -10.44 -14.58 2.95
N THR A 450 -10.35 -15.45 1.95
CA THR A 450 -10.08 -16.89 2.13
C THR A 450 -8.75 -17.38 1.55
N MET A 451 -7.95 -16.48 0.98
CA MET A 451 -6.57 -16.79 0.57
C MET A 451 -5.66 -17.03 1.78
N ARG A 452 -4.44 -17.48 1.57
CA ARG A 452 -3.37 -17.38 2.56
C ARG A 452 -3.03 -15.89 2.71
N LEU A 453 -3.55 -15.27 3.80
CA LEU A 453 -3.53 -13.82 4.03
C LEU A 453 -2.81 -13.48 5.32
N GLY A 454 -1.96 -12.45 5.26
CA GLY A 454 -1.27 -11.92 6.44
C GLY A 454 0.15 -12.44 6.60
N ALA A 455 0.72 -12.22 7.78
CA ALA A 455 2.09 -12.56 8.08
C ALA A 455 2.25 -14.03 8.45
N TYR A 456 3.12 -14.72 7.71
CA TYR A 456 3.50 -16.11 8.00
C TYR A 456 5.01 -16.21 8.20
N PRO A 457 5.47 -17.10 9.07
CA PRO A 457 6.89 -17.35 9.28
C PRO A 457 7.50 -18.10 8.08
N CYS A 458 8.74 -17.75 7.77
CA CYS A 458 9.56 -18.44 6.78
C CYS A 458 10.97 -18.70 7.34
N VAL A 459 11.51 -19.89 7.12
CA VAL A 459 12.85 -20.29 7.55
C VAL A 459 13.80 -20.23 6.35
N LEU A 460 14.76 -19.30 6.39
CA LEU A 460 15.77 -19.13 5.35
C LEU A 460 16.94 -20.08 5.56
N LYS A 461 17.41 -20.70 4.48
CA LYS A 461 18.56 -21.59 4.49
C LYS A 461 19.86 -20.79 4.64
N LYS A 462 20.68 -21.18 5.61
CA LYS A 462 21.99 -20.55 5.85
C LYS A 462 22.89 -20.58 4.60
N GLY A 463 23.63 -19.50 4.37
CA GLY A 463 24.56 -19.38 3.24
C GLY A 463 23.95 -18.91 1.92
N THR A 464 22.62 -18.82 1.81
CA THR A 464 21.90 -18.33 0.64
C THR A 464 21.96 -16.79 0.53
N LEU A 465 21.62 -16.26 -0.65
CA LEU A 465 21.53 -14.82 -0.86
C LEU A 465 20.42 -14.21 0.02
N ALA A 466 19.25 -14.88 0.09
CA ALA A 466 18.15 -14.45 0.94
C ALA A 466 18.61 -14.27 2.39
N ALA A 467 19.21 -15.30 3.01
CA ALA A 467 19.67 -15.22 4.39
C ALA A 467 20.74 -14.12 4.62
N LYS A 468 21.61 -13.87 3.62
CA LYS A 468 22.59 -12.77 3.69
C LYS A 468 21.94 -11.39 3.64
N LEU A 469 20.87 -11.23 2.86
CA LEU A 469 20.17 -9.96 2.71
C LEU A 469 19.37 -9.61 3.96
N TYR A 470 18.65 -10.58 4.54
CA TYR A 470 17.89 -10.38 5.78
C TYR A 470 18.80 -10.25 7.02
N GLY A 471 19.95 -10.92 7.02
CA GLY A 471 20.84 -10.97 8.20
C GLY A 471 20.37 -11.93 9.28
N GLU A 472 19.29 -12.67 9.04
CA GLU A 472 18.67 -13.64 9.95
C GLU A 472 18.06 -14.80 9.14
N THR A 473 17.72 -15.89 9.82
CA THR A 473 17.14 -17.07 9.18
C THR A 473 15.65 -17.24 9.43
N ASN A 474 15.12 -16.69 10.52
CA ASN A 474 13.69 -16.75 10.81
C ASN A 474 13.06 -15.40 10.49
N ILE A 475 12.27 -15.37 9.45
CA ILE A 475 11.59 -14.15 9.00
C ILE A 475 10.08 -14.34 9.03
N SER A 476 9.34 -13.27 8.96
CA SER A 476 7.89 -13.28 8.84
C SER A 476 7.47 -12.31 7.78
N GLU A 477 6.71 -12.77 6.77
CA GLU A 477 6.33 -11.97 5.61
C GLU A 477 4.84 -12.10 5.29
N ARG A 478 4.28 -11.08 4.61
CA ARG A 478 2.84 -11.04 4.28
C ARG A 478 2.54 -11.76 2.99
N HIS A 479 1.50 -12.58 3.01
CA HIS A 479 1.03 -13.39 1.89
C HIS A 479 -0.34 -12.92 1.39
N ARG A 480 -0.57 -13.18 0.09
CA ARG A 480 -1.87 -12.98 -0.58
C ARG A 480 -1.95 -13.88 -1.82
N HIS A 481 -2.17 -15.17 -1.63
CA HIS A 481 -2.23 -16.14 -2.73
C HIS A 481 -3.00 -17.40 -2.37
N ARG A 482 -3.35 -18.22 -3.41
CA ARG A 482 -4.01 -19.53 -3.30
C ARG A 482 -3.17 -20.67 -3.83
N TYR A 483 -2.30 -20.36 -4.79
CA TYR A 483 -1.45 -21.30 -5.51
C TYR A 483 0.00 -21.12 -5.07
N GLU A 484 0.74 -22.24 -5.06
CA GLU A 484 2.12 -22.22 -4.63
C GLU A 484 2.94 -23.44 -5.11
N LEU A 485 4.25 -23.40 -4.92
CA LEU A 485 5.18 -24.50 -5.15
C LEU A 485 5.30 -25.32 -3.86
N GLY A 486 4.89 -26.60 -3.90
CA GLY A 486 5.16 -27.55 -2.81
C GLY A 486 6.61 -28.01 -2.77
N GLU A 487 7.12 -28.32 -1.56
CA GLU A 487 8.50 -28.81 -1.39
C GLU A 487 8.77 -30.07 -2.20
N ARG A 488 7.85 -31.04 -2.20
CA ARG A 488 8.01 -32.31 -2.95
C ARG A 488 8.19 -32.10 -4.44
N THR A 489 7.52 -31.08 -5.02
CA THR A 489 7.61 -30.71 -6.44
C THR A 489 8.93 -29.97 -6.74
N SER A 490 9.58 -29.40 -5.72
CA SER A 490 10.79 -28.58 -5.90
C SER A 490 12.08 -29.38 -6.17
N ARG A 491 12.11 -30.66 -5.86
CA ARG A 491 13.33 -31.50 -5.95
C ARG A 491 14.03 -31.50 -7.32
N PRO A 492 13.34 -31.68 -8.46
CA PRO A 492 13.99 -31.62 -9.79
C PRO A 492 14.61 -30.25 -10.07
N PHE A 493 14.03 -29.17 -9.57
CA PHE A 493 14.58 -27.82 -9.71
C PHE A 493 15.90 -27.66 -8.96
N VAL A 494 15.98 -28.22 -7.74
CA VAL A 494 17.20 -28.18 -6.93
C VAL A 494 18.32 -28.99 -7.61
N GLU A 495 18.01 -30.17 -8.15
CA GLU A 495 18.97 -31.00 -8.89
C GLU A 495 19.47 -30.26 -10.15
N ALA A 496 18.64 -29.46 -10.82
CA ALA A 496 19.03 -28.63 -11.96
C ALA A 496 19.75 -27.33 -11.56
N GLY A 497 19.81 -26.99 -10.25
CA GLY A 497 20.60 -25.90 -9.73
C GLY A 497 19.86 -24.63 -9.38
N LEU A 498 18.52 -24.65 -9.32
CA LEU A 498 17.72 -23.63 -8.63
C LEU A 498 17.80 -23.92 -7.12
N GLN A 499 18.08 -22.92 -6.30
CA GLN A 499 18.13 -23.11 -4.84
C GLN A 499 16.78 -22.78 -4.21
N VAL A 500 16.24 -23.69 -3.42
CA VAL A 500 15.19 -23.38 -2.45
C VAL A 500 15.89 -22.76 -1.23
N SER A 501 15.70 -21.48 -1.03
CA SER A 501 16.37 -20.69 0.01
C SER A 501 15.47 -20.28 1.16
N GLY A 502 14.15 -20.48 1.06
CA GLY A 502 13.18 -20.27 2.14
C GLY A 502 12.05 -21.27 2.08
N LEU A 503 11.66 -21.79 3.24
CA LEU A 503 10.56 -22.75 3.42
C LEU A 503 9.63 -22.30 4.54
N SER A 504 8.37 -22.76 4.52
CA SER A 504 7.50 -22.71 5.69
C SER A 504 8.11 -23.51 6.85
N PRO A 505 7.77 -23.23 8.13
CA PRO A 505 8.37 -23.93 9.27
C PRO A 505 8.13 -25.44 9.32
N ASP A 506 7.12 -25.93 8.62
CA ASP A 506 6.79 -27.35 8.47
C ASP A 506 7.43 -28.00 7.23
N ASP A 507 8.30 -27.24 6.54
CA ASP A 507 9.03 -27.63 5.33
C ASP A 507 8.13 -28.06 4.14
N LYS A 508 6.84 -27.70 4.12
CA LYS A 508 5.92 -28.11 3.05
C LYS A 508 5.88 -27.16 1.86
N LEU A 509 6.04 -25.87 2.12
CA LEU A 509 5.83 -24.82 1.14
C LEU A 509 7.12 -24.08 0.84
N VAL A 510 7.36 -23.83 -0.43
CA VAL A 510 8.54 -23.09 -0.89
C VAL A 510 8.24 -21.61 -0.92
N GLU A 511 8.90 -20.86 -0.06
CA GLU A 511 8.71 -19.42 0.13
C GLU A 511 9.67 -18.56 -0.69
N VAL A 512 10.90 -19.04 -0.90
CA VAL A 512 11.93 -18.31 -1.65
C VAL A 512 12.75 -19.26 -2.52
N VAL A 513 12.94 -18.88 -3.78
CA VAL A 513 13.86 -19.54 -4.70
C VAL A 513 14.90 -18.53 -5.21
N GLU A 514 16.12 -19.01 -5.47
CA GLU A 514 17.19 -18.17 -5.99
C GLU A 514 18.19 -18.96 -6.87
N LEU A 515 18.93 -18.27 -7.71
CA LEU A 515 20.11 -18.83 -8.35
C LEU A 515 21.37 -18.53 -7.51
N PRO A 516 22.31 -19.49 -7.40
CA PRO A 516 23.56 -19.23 -6.72
C PRO A 516 24.29 -18.00 -7.26
N GLN A 517 24.84 -17.16 -6.38
CA GLN A 517 25.55 -15.94 -6.79
C GLN A 517 26.73 -16.20 -7.75
N ALA A 518 27.27 -17.40 -7.76
CA ALA A 518 28.30 -17.81 -8.74
C ALA A 518 27.72 -17.93 -10.17
N LYS A 519 26.44 -18.27 -10.32
CA LYS A 519 25.75 -18.41 -11.61
C LYS A 519 25.12 -17.10 -12.06
N HIS A 520 24.50 -16.35 -11.12
CA HIS A 520 23.78 -15.10 -11.40
C HIS A 520 24.01 -14.05 -10.30
N PRO A 521 24.32 -12.78 -10.61
CA PRO A 521 24.66 -11.76 -9.60
C PRO A 521 23.54 -11.46 -8.61
N TYR A 522 22.30 -11.51 -9.06
CA TYR A 522 21.09 -11.32 -8.24
C TYR A 522 19.87 -11.89 -8.96
N PHE A 523 19.45 -13.08 -8.60
CA PHE A 523 18.23 -13.70 -9.13
C PHE A 523 17.51 -14.37 -7.97
N ILE A 524 16.44 -13.76 -7.52
CA ILE A 524 15.68 -14.20 -6.35
C ILE A 524 14.19 -13.99 -6.60
N ALA A 525 13.37 -14.93 -6.14
CA ALA A 525 11.93 -14.79 -6.18
C ALA A 525 11.30 -15.34 -4.89
N CYS A 526 10.22 -14.69 -4.42
CA CYS A 526 9.51 -15.00 -3.19
C CYS A 526 8.01 -15.12 -3.40
N GLN A 527 7.36 -16.03 -2.65
CA GLN A 527 5.91 -16.25 -2.71
C GLN A 527 5.13 -15.17 -1.95
N PHE A 528 5.73 -14.60 -0.92
CA PHE A 528 5.17 -13.50 -0.14
C PHE A 528 5.34 -12.13 -0.84
N HIS A 529 4.75 -11.09 -0.23
CA HIS A 529 4.75 -9.71 -0.71
C HIS A 529 5.65 -8.80 0.14
N PRO A 530 6.97 -8.72 -0.15
CA PRO A 530 7.93 -7.94 0.64
C PRO A 530 7.67 -6.43 0.57
N GLU A 531 6.96 -5.95 -0.46
CA GLU A 531 6.59 -4.55 -0.64
C GLU A 531 5.71 -4.03 0.49
N PHE A 532 4.85 -4.87 1.09
CA PHE A 532 3.95 -4.45 2.16
C PHE A 532 4.68 -4.14 3.47
N LYS A 533 5.86 -4.72 3.70
CA LYS A 533 6.66 -4.47 4.91
C LYS A 533 7.74 -3.41 4.72
N SER A 534 7.95 -2.92 3.50
CA SER A 534 8.96 -1.90 3.24
C SER A 534 8.55 -0.53 3.79
N ARG A 535 9.44 0.10 4.55
CA ARG A 535 9.27 1.45 5.11
C ARG A 535 10.50 2.32 4.80
N PRO A 536 10.39 3.65 4.72
CA PRO A 536 11.56 4.50 4.46
C PRO A 536 12.62 4.39 5.56
N THR A 537 12.20 4.13 6.82
CA THR A 537 13.08 3.91 7.96
C THR A 537 13.63 2.49 8.08
N ALA A 538 12.98 1.52 7.42
CA ALA A 538 13.34 0.10 7.37
C ALA A 538 13.06 -0.46 5.96
N PRO A 539 13.88 -0.07 4.96
CA PRO A 539 13.72 -0.54 3.58
C PRO A 539 13.89 -2.05 3.50
N HIS A 540 12.97 -2.70 2.77
CA HIS A 540 12.96 -4.16 2.71
C HIS A 540 14.22 -4.74 2.03
N PRO A 541 14.88 -5.76 2.62
CA PRO A 541 16.18 -6.27 2.19
C PRO A 541 16.24 -6.72 0.73
N LEU A 542 15.18 -7.37 0.22
CA LEU A 542 15.13 -7.85 -1.17
C LEU A 542 15.15 -6.67 -2.16
N PHE A 543 14.42 -5.59 -1.90
CA PHE A 543 14.45 -4.40 -2.75
C PHE A 543 15.79 -3.67 -2.66
N VAL A 544 16.36 -3.56 -1.45
CA VAL A 544 17.70 -2.97 -1.26
C VAL A 544 18.76 -3.74 -2.03
N GLY A 545 18.70 -5.07 -1.99
CA GLY A 545 19.58 -5.96 -2.73
C GLY A 545 19.46 -5.80 -4.24
N LEU A 546 18.23 -5.74 -4.77
CA LEU A 546 17.95 -5.51 -6.19
C LEU A 546 18.57 -4.21 -6.68
N VAL A 547 18.30 -3.08 -6.00
CA VAL A 547 18.83 -1.76 -6.38
C VAL A 547 20.37 -1.75 -6.29
N LYS A 548 20.94 -2.37 -5.26
CA LYS A 548 22.40 -2.51 -5.12
C LYS A 548 23.03 -3.31 -6.26
N ALA A 549 22.39 -4.40 -6.69
CA ALA A 549 22.83 -5.22 -7.82
C ALA A 549 22.68 -4.47 -9.15
N ALA A 550 21.54 -3.78 -9.37
CA ALA A 550 21.29 -2.95 -10.54
C ALA A 550 22.36 -1.86 -10.72
N LEU A 551 22.76 -1.19 -9.62
CA LEU A 551 23.83 -0.19 -9.64
C LEU A 551 25.21 -0.76 -10.01
N LYS A 552 25.45 -2.05 -9.71
CA LYS A 552 26.68 -2.73 -10.14
C LYS A 552 26.61 -3.13 -11.61
N ASN A 553 25.47 -3.63 -12.06
CA ASN A 553 25.23 -4.03 -13.45
C ASN A 553 25.43 -2.84 -14.42
N ARG A 554 24.96 -1.66 -14.04
CA ARG A 554 25.12 -0.42 -14.84
C ARG A 554 26.58 0.00 -15.07
N ARG A 555 27.53 -0.45 -14.21
CA ARG A 555 28.94 -0.10 -14.30
C ARG A 555 29.76 -1.11 -15.11
N ALA A 556 29.18 -2.27 -15.36
CA ALA A 556 29.78 -3.31 -16.20
C ALA A 556 29.35 -3.11 -17.67
#